data_02bb9feb8466fe620c302801efb362b5
#
_entry.id   02bb9feb8466fe620c302801efb362b5
#
_cell.length_a   1.000
_cell.length_b   1.000
_cell.length_c   1.000
_cell.angle_alpha   90.00
_cell.angle_beta   90.00
_cell.angle_gamma   90.00
#
_symmetry.space_group_name_H-M   'P 1'
#
loop_
_entity.id
_entity.type
_entity.pdbx_description
1 polymer ?
#
loop_
_entity_poly.entity_id
_entity_poly.type
_entity_poly.pdbx_seq_one_letter_code
_entity_poly.pdbx_strand_id
1 'polypeptide(L)'
;TYKIWKQHAPERMRCHIVPAVNGLTGGAHMVKVMLEALEKAGVPVRYNTKAVELVTDECFNVLGVSCIEKHRRVELMTKGGVILATGGFAGNNAMVGQYIGPWASRMVVRGAPWATGENIRMAEQVMARMVNMDQFYAGPISPVGHCNPSPLMHAGYGIQINTDGRRFVQEHLGQIEKAVGIASLTKNNMSYLLIGQDADANNNILSNTLTRFEKLGLKVA
;
A
#
# COMPACT_ATOMS: atom_id res chain seq x y z
N THR A 1 -6.83 13.84 -17.39
CA THR A 1 -7.83 14.42 -16.47
C THR A 1 -7.14 14.60 -15.13
N TYR A 2 -7.04 15.83 -14.64
CA TYR A 2 -6.44 16.12 -13.35
C TYR A 2 -7.56 16.12 -12.29
N LYS A 3 -7.42 15.29 -11.23
CA LYS A 3 -8.26 15.41 -10.03
C LYS A 3 -7.44 16.12 -8.96
N ILE A 4 -7.97 17.19 -8.41
CA ILE A 4 -7.39 17.86 -7.25
C ILE A 4 -7.96 17.19 -6.01
N TRP A 5 -7.13 16.53 -5.25
CA TRP A 5 -7.49 15.95 -3.95
C TRP A 5 -7.32 17.03 -2.88
N LYS A 6 -8.40 17.76 -2.60
CA LYS A 6 -8.36 18.87 -1.62
C LYS A 6 -8.17 18.44 -0.17
N GLN A 7 -8.38 17.15 0.13
CA GLN A 7 -8.43 16.66 1.52
C GLN A 7 -7.09 16.19 2.11
N HIS A 8 -6.07 15.96 1.28
CA HIS A 8 -4.80 15.35 1.71
C HIS A 8 -3.57 16.16 1.35
N ALA A 9 -3.76 17.37 0.87
CA ALA A 9 -2.63 18.08 0.31
C ALA A 9 -2.82 19.57 0.43
N PRO A 10 -1.73 20.30 0.62
CA PRO A 10 -1.74 21.73 0.47
C PRO A 10 -2.34 22.11 -0.88
N GLU A 11 -2.98 23.26 -0.96
CA GLU A 11 -3.81 23.75 -2.08
C GLU A 11 -3.19 23.67 -3.48
N ARG A 12 -1.93 23.27 -3.61
CA ARG A 12 -1.16 23.19 -4.86
C ARG A 12 -0.83 21.78 -5.34
N MET A 13 -1.34 20.73 -4.69
CA MET A 13 -1.02 19.36 -5.11
C MET A 13 -1.78 18.97 -6.37
N ARG A 14 -1.05 18.54 -7.39
CA ARG A 14 -1.58 17.99 -8.62
C ARG A 14 -1.39 16.48 -8.63
N CYS A 15 -2.46 15.73 -8.81
CA CYS A 15 -2.38 14.30 -9.03
C CYS A 15 -2.44 14.00 -10.53
N HIS A 16 -1.45 13.28 -11.02
CA HIS A 16 -1.44 12.74 -12.37
C HIS A 16 -2.06 11.33 -12.32
N ILE A 17 -3.12 11.13 -13.08
CA ILE A 17 -3.80 9.83 -13.15
C ILE A 17 -3.61 9.31 -14.58
N VAL A 18 -3.01 8.13 -14.68
CA VAL A 18 -2.94 7.42 -15.96
C VAL A 18 -4.35 6.91 -16.28
N PRO A 19 -4.95 7.34 -17.40
CA PRO A 19 -6.29 6.90 -17.76
C PRO A 19 -6.32 5.41 -18.09
N ALA A 20 -7.47 4.79 -17.88
CA ALA A 20 -7.72 3.45 -18.42
C ALA A 20 -7.85 3.55 -19.95
N VAL A 21 -7.19 2.66 -20.67
CA VAL A 21 -7.20 2.62 -22.12
C VAL A 21 -7.44 1.17 -22.58
N ASN A 22 -8.35 0.99 -23.51
CA ASN A 22 -8.68 -0.32 -24.11
C ASN A 22 -8.95 -1.42 -23.06
N GLY A 23 -9.70 -1.08 -22.01
CA GLY A 23 -10.06 -2.02 -20.93
C GLY A 23 -8.97 -2.27 -19.89
N LEU A 24 -7.76 -1.73 -20.08
CA LEU A 24 -6.71 -1.80 -19.07
C LEU A 24 -6.88 -0.67 -18.05
N THR A 25 -6.75 -1.00 -16.76
CA THR A 25 -6.66 0.01 -15.71
C THR A 25 -5.43 0.90 -15.90
N GLY A 26 -5.42 2.11 -15.33
CA GLY A 26 -4.32 3.05 -15.51
C GLY A 26 -2.95 2.46 -15.18
N GLY A 27 -2.82 1.69 -14.08
CA GLY A 27 -1.59 1.01 -13.73
C GLY A 27 -1.18 -0.07 -14.72
N ALA A 28 -2.12 -0.90 -15.17
CA ALA A 28 -1.84 -1.94 -16.16
C ALA A 28 -1.43 -1.34 -17.52
N HIS A 29 -2.07 -0.24 -17.93
CA HIS A 29 -1.68 0.48 -19.14
C HIS A 29 -0.25 1.04 -19.02
N MET A 30 0.09 1.65 -17.89
CA MET A 30 1.44 2.16 -17.64
C MET A 30 2.49 1.04 -17.76
N VAL A 31 2.26 -0.10 -17.10
CA VAL A 31 3.18 -1.25 -17.16
C VAL A 31 3.35 -1.75 -18.59
N LYS A 32 2.26 -1.85 -19.37
CA LYS A 32 2.33 -2.24 -20.77
C LYS A 32 3.24 -1.31 -21.59
N VAL A 33 3.04 -0.01 -21.47
CA VAL A 33 3.87 0.98 -22.18
C VAL A 33 5.34 0.88 -21.78
N MET A 34 5.62 0.68 -20.49
CA MET A 34 7.00 0.51 -20.00
C MET A 34 7.65 -0.77 -20.54
N LEU A 35 6.92 -1.89 -20.61
CA LEU A 35 7.44 -3.14 -21.18
C LEU A 35 7.74 -3.00 -22.67
N GLU A 36 6.86 -2.35 -23.44
CA GLU A 36 7.11 -2.05 -24.85
C GLU A 36 8.35 -1.16 -25.05
N ALA A 37 8.59 -0.21 -24.13
CA ALA A 37 9.78 0.63 -24.18
C ALA A 37 11.07 -0.16 -23.86
N LEU A 38 11.03 -1.08 -22.90
CA LEU A 38 12.14 -1.96 -22.58
C LEU A 38 12.48 -2.89 -23.76
N GLU A 39 11.47 -3.46 -24.40
CA GLU A 39 11.65 -4.29 -25.58
C GLU A 39 12.32 -3.52 -26.72
N LYS A 40 11.83 -2.30 -27.03
CA LYS A 40 12.44 -1.42 -28.03
C LYS A 40 13.90 -1.03 -27.72
N ALA A 41 14.20 -0.90 -26.42
CA ALA A 41 15.55 -0.59 -25.96
C ALA A 41 16.47 -1.82 -25.89
N GLY A 42 15.97 -3.02 -26.21
CA GLY A 42 16.73 -4.27 -26.12
C GLY A 42 17.08 -4.67 -24.68
N VAL A 43 16.32 -4.20 -23.68
CA VAL A 43 16.51 -4.55 -22.29
C VAL A 43 15.74 -5.82 -21.96
N PRO A 44 16.41 -6.94 -21.61
CA PRO A 44 15.73 -8.19 -21.35
C PRO A 44 14.98 -8.17 -20.01
N VAL A 45 13.73 -8.65 -20.02
CA VAL A 45 12.94 -8.87 -18.82
C VAL A 45 12.90 -10.37 -18.52
N ARG A 46 13.40 -10.78 -17.36
CA ARG A 46 13.39 -12.18 -16.93
C ARG A 46 12.20 -12.44 -16.00
N TYR A 47 11.23 -13.20 -16.49
CA TYR A 47 10.08 -13.61 -15.70
C TYR A 47 10.38 -14.90 -14.92
N ASN A 48 9.58 -15.16 -13.87
CA ASN A 48 9.74 -16.34 -13.00
C ASN A 48 11.17 -16.46 -12.42
N THR A 49 11.79 -15.31 -12.20
CA THR A 49 13.16 -15.18 -11.67
C THR A 49 13.10 -14.36 -10.40
N LYS A 50 13.23 -15.02 -9.26
CA LYS A 50 13.15 -14.38 -7.94
C LYS A 50 14.55 -14.01 -7.46
N ALA A 51 14.83 -12.72 -7.28
CA ALA A 51 16.03 -12.25 -6.60
C ALA A 51 15.96 -12.62 -5.11
N VAL A 52 17.03 -13.17 -4.56
CA VAL A 52 17.06 -13.65 -3.17
C VAL A 52 18.20 -13.09 -2.35
N GLU A 53 19.30 -12.69 -2.98
CA GLU A 53 20.51 -12.28 -2.29
C GLU A 53 21.37 -11.40 -3.21
N LEU A 54 22.12 -10.45 -2.64
CA LEU A 54 23.18 -9.76 -3.36
C LEU A 54 24.44 -10.60 -3.39
N VAL A 55 25.13 -10.63 -4.52
CA VAL A 55 26.47 -11.18 -4.63
C VAL A 55 27.45 -10.06 -4.29
N THR A 56 28.28 -10.26 -3.29
CA THR A 56 29.25 -9.27 -2.81
C THR A 56 30.66 -9.84 -2.73
N ASP A 57 31.65 -8.96 -2.76
CA ASP A 57 33.00 -9.30 -2.35
C ASP A 57 33.19 -9.25 -0.83
N GLU A 58 34.41 -9.51 -0.37
CA GLU A 58 34.79 -9.49 1.06
C GLU A 58 34.63 -8.09 1.71
N CYS A 59 34.61 -7.04 0.91
CA CYS A 59 34.43 -5.65 1.34
C CYS A 59 32.97 -5.19 1.24
N PHE A 60 32.01 -6.10 1.00
CA PHE A 60 30.59 -5.81 0.78
C PHE A 60 30.26 -4.97 -0.47
N ASN A 61 31.19 -4.88 -1.44
CA ASN A 61 30.86 -4.27 -2.73
C ASN A 61 29.93 -5.19 -3.50
N VAL A 62 28.86 -4.62 -4.07
CA VAL A 62 27.86 -5.39 -4.82
C VAL A 62 28.39 -5.72 -6.21
N LEU A 63 28.55 -7.00 -6.49
CA LEU A 63 29.02 -7.55 -7.75
C LEU A 63 27.87 -8.05 -8.64
N GLY A 64 26.71 -8.35 -8.04
CA GLY A 64 25.60 -8.91 -8.76
C GLY A 64 24.41 -9.27 -7.87
N VAL A 65 23.51 -10.09 -8.40
CA VAL A 65 22.36 -10.61 -7.68
C VAL A 65 22.21 -12.10 -7.92
N SER A 66 21.96 -12.84 -6.85
CA SER A 66 21.61 -14.26 -6.88
C SER A 66 20.10 -14.41 -6.99
N CYS A 67 19.64 -15.19 -7.95
CA CYS A 67 18.24 -15.41 -8.26
C CYS A 67 17.90 -16.89 -8.24
N ILE A 68 16.63 -17.20 -8.00
CA ILE A 68 16.05 -18.53 -8.22
C ILE A 68 15.23 -18.47 -9.50
N GLU A 69 15.66 -19.25 -10.49
CA GLU A 69 14.99 -19.43 -11.77
C GLU A 69 14.77 -20.93 -12.04
N LYS A 70 13.53 -21.34 -12.29
CA LYS A 70 13.19 -22.76 -12.51
C LYS A 70 13.78 -23.72 -11.46
N HIS A 71 13.68 -23.32 -10.18
CA HIS A 71 14.22 -24.04 -9.00
C HIS A 71 15.76 -24.16 -8.96
N ARG A 72 16.49 -23.42 -9.78
CA ARG A 72 17.96 -23.39 -9.76
C ARG A 72 18.44 -22.01 -9.34
N ARG A 73 19.56 -21.97 -8.62
CA ARG A 73 20.24 -20.74 -8.30
C ARG A 73 21.04 -20.25 -9.51
N VAL A 74 20.88 -19.01 -9.88
CA VAL A 74 21.56 -18.35 -10.99
C VAL A 74 22.11 -17.02 -10.47
N GLU A 75 23.36 -16.74 -10.75
CA GLU A 75 24.00 -15.47 -10.42
C GLU A 75 24.06 -14.58 -11.66
N LEU A 76 23.59 -13.36 -11.51
CA LEU A 76 23.64 -12.33 -12.54
C LEU A 76 24.61 -11.26 -12.11
N MET A 77 25.81 -11.30 -12.71
CA MET A 77 26.87 -10.33 -12.41
C MET A 77 26.62 -9.01 -13.14
N THR A 78 26.99 -7.90 -12.51
CA THR A 78 26.79 -6.55 -13.05
C THR A 78 28.10 -5.79 -13.08
N LYS A 79 28.18 -4.80 -14.00
CA LYS A 79 29.32 -3.86 -14.04
C LYS A 79 29.00 -2.52 -13.37
N GLY A 80 27.73 -2.17 -13.27
CA GLY A 80 27.29 -0.86 -12.79
C GLY A 80 26.55 -0.88 -11.45
N GLY A 81 26.25 -2.08 -10.90
CA GLY A 81 25.51 -2.25 -9.66
C GLY A 81 24.11 -2.82 -9.84
N VAL A 82 23.38 -2.96 -8.74
CA VAL A 82 22.03 -3.51 -8.67
C VAL A 82 21.04 -2.44 -8.18
N ILE A 83 19.94 -2.26 -8.88
CA ILE A 83 18.85 -1.39 -8.46
C ILE A 83 17.77 -2.25 -7.79
N LEU A 84 17.51 -2.02 -6.50
CA LEU A 84 16.47 -2.69 -5.74
C LEU A 84 15.15 -1.94 -5.90
N ALA A 85 14.22 -2.47 -6.70
CA ALA A 85 12.92 -1.87 -6.97
C ALA A 85 11.74 -2.84 -6.74
N THR A 86 11.90 -3.81 -5.81
CA THR A 86 10.95 -4.90 -5.58
C THR A 86 9.77 -4.54 -4.69
N GLY A 87 9.59 -3.26 -4.37
CA GLY A 87 8.49 -2.76 -3.54
C GLY A 87 8.75 -2.87 -2.04
N GLY A 88 7.69 -2.88 -1.26
CA GLY A 88 7.75 -2.96 0.20
C GLY A 88 7.57 -4.37 0.76
N PHE A 89 7.06 -4.45 2.00
CA PHE A 89 6.90 -5.72 2.73
C PHE A 89 5.44 -6.00 3.16
N ALA A 90 4.46 -5.38 2.49
CA ALA A 90 3.04 -5.51 2.85
C ALA A 90 2.52 -6.97 2.83
N GLY A 91 3.13 -7.85 2.02
CA GLY A 91 2.84 -9.27 1.97
C GLY A 91 3.55 -10.12 3.03
N ASN A 92 4.36 -9.50 3.90
CA ASN A 92 5.11 -10.19 4.95
C ASN A 92 4.56 -9.82 6.34
N ASN A 93 3.63 -10.61 6.85
CA ASN A 93 2.98 -10.34 8.14
C ASN A 93 3.95 -10.22 9.31
N ALA A 94 5.08 -10.94 9.28
CA ALA A 94 6.09 -10.86 10.33
C ALA A 94 6.78 -9.49 10.33
N MET A 95 7.21 -9.00 9.17
CA MET A 95 7.80 -7.66 9.04
C MET A 95 6.77 -6.56 9.37
N VAL A 96 5.53 -6.72 8.91
CA VAL A 96 4.44 -5.79 9.24
C VAL A 96 4.23 -5.73 10.75
N GLY A 97 4.17 -6.88 11.43
CA GLY A 97 4.06 -6.93 12.88
C GLY A 97 5.25 -6.32 13.62
N GLN A 98 6.45 -6.51 13.10
CA GLN A 98 7.71 -6.01 13.67
C GLN A 98 7.84 -4.48 13.55
N TYR A 99 7.59 -3.92 12.38
CA TYR A 99 7.88 -2.51 12.09
C TYR A 99 6.71 -1.57 12.32
N ILE A 100 5.48 -2.04 12.13
CA ILE A 100 4.28 -1.20 12.25
C ILE A 100 3.56 -1.43 13.58
N GLY A 101 3.42 -2.68 13.99
CA GLY A 101 2.81 -3.01 15.26
C GLY A 101 2.19 -4.43 15.28
N PRO A 102 2.00 -4.99 16.47
CA PRO A 102 1.61 -6.41 16.62
C PRO A 102 0.24 -6.72 15.99
N TRP A 103 -0.68 -5.78 16.02
CA TRP A 103 -2.00 -5.94 15.40
C TRP A 103 -1.98 -5.70 13.89
N ALA A 104 -1.01 -4.93 13.39
CA ALA A 104 -0.88 -4.60 11.98
C ALA A 104 -0.62 -5.86 11.11
N SER A 105 -0.06 -6.92 11.68
CA SER A 105 0.11 -8.23 11.00
C SER A 105 -1.20 -8.83 10.49
N ARG A 106 -2.35 -8.36 10.98
CA ARG A 106 -3.70 -8.80 10.57
C ARG A 106 -4.32 -7.91 9.47
N MET A 107 -3.62 -6.90 8.99
CA MET A 107 -4.11 -6.06 7.89
C MET A 107 -4.32 -6.89 6.62
N VAL A 108 -5.39 -6.56 5.90
CA VAL A 108 -5.66 -7.17 4.59
C VAL A 108 -4.77 -6.54 3.54
N VAL A 109 -3.99 -7.37 2.86
CA VAL A 109 -3.12 -6.91 1.77
C VAL A 109 -3.99 -6.59 0.55
N ARG A 110 -4.01 -5.31 0.14
CA ARG A 110 -4.70 -4.84 -1.07
C ARG A 110 -3.76 -4.66 -2.26
N GLY A 111 -2.47 -4.62 -1.99
CA GLY A 111 -1.42 -4.51 -2.99
C GLY A 111 -0.93 -5.88 -3.49
N ALA A 112 0.29 -5.91 -3.98
CA ALA A 112 0.94 -7.12 -4.43
C ALA A 112 1.26 -8.04 -3.23
N PRO A 113 0.66 -9.24 -3.14
CA PRO A 113 0.91 -10.15 -2.00
C PRO A 113 2.34 -10.70 -1.98
N TRP A 114 3.04 -10.60 -3.10
CA TRP A 114 4.44 -10.98 -3.24
C TRP A 114 5.44 -9.88 -2.87
N ALA A 115 4.99 -8.71 -2.41
CA ALA A 115 5.85 -7.68 -1.84
C ALA A 115 6.22 -8.08 -0.40
N THR A 116 7.20 -8.96 -0.26
CA THR A 116 7.57 -9.64 1.00
C THR A 116 8.89 -9.14 1.60
N GLY A 117 9.44 -8.03 1.07
CA GLY A 117 10.57 -7.31 1.67
C GLY A 117 11.94 -7.87 1.31
N GLU A 118 12.07 -8.56 0.17
CA GLU A 118 13.34 -9.12 -0.27
C GLU A 118 14.42 -8.06 -0.48
N ASN A 119 14.05 -6.90 -1.06
CA ASN A 119 14.97 -5.78 -1.23
C ASN A 119 15.51 -5.25 0.11
N ILE A 120 14.68 -5.23 1.14
CA ILE A 120 15.08 -4.79 2.49
C ILE A 120 16.13 -5.75 3.04
N ARG A 121 15.88 -7.06 2.97
CA ARG A 121 16.86 -8.07 3.39
C ARG A 121 18.16 -8.02 2.59
N MET A 122 18.05 -7.82 1.26
CA MET A 122 19.24 -7.66 0.41
C MET A 122 20.02 -6.39 0.76
N ALA A 123 19.32 -5.30 1.11
CA ALA A 123 19.98 -4.07 1.56
C ALA A 123 20.65 -4.23 2.94
N GLU A 124 20.05 -5.00 3.85
CA GLU A 124 20.66 -5.34 5.15
C GLU A 124 21.96 -6.13 5.00
N GLN A 125 22.09 -6.99 3.99
CA GLN A 125 23.32 -7.74 3.72
C GLN A 125 24.55 -6.85 3.49
N VAL A 126 24.32 -5.66 2.92
CA VAL A 126 25.38 -4.66 2.69
C VAL A 126 25.33 -3.52 3.71
N MET A 127 24.78 -3.79 4.88
CA MET A 127 24.71 -2.88 6.03
C MET A 127 24.01 -1.54 5.73
N ALA A 128 23.05 -1.52 4.79
CA ALA A 128 22.26 -0.34 4.49
C ALA A 128 21.42 0.06 5.72
N ARG A 129 21.39 1.36 6.00
CA ARG A 129 20.59 1.89 7.12
C ARG A 129 19.09 1.82 6.78
N MET A 130 18.33 1.15 7.63
CA MET A 130 16.87 1.15 7.57
C MET A 130 16.33 2.42 8.22
N VAL A 131 15.45 3.15 7.52
CA VAL A 131 14.80 4.37 8.01
C VAL A 131 13.32 4.35 7.68
N ASN A 132 12.49 4.94 8.55
CA ASN A 132 11.05 5.08 8.35
C ASN A 132 10.33 3.75 8.06
N MET A 133 10.75 2.68 8.69
CA MET A 133 10.18 1.35 8.47
C MET A 133 8.74 1.23 9.01
N ASP A 134 8.32 2.15 9.86
CA ASP A 134 6.98 2.31 10.39
C ASP A 134 6.03 3.07 9.44
N GLN A 135 6.57 3.64 8.37
CA GLN A 135 5.78 4.40 7.40
C GLN A 135 5.16 3.47 6.35
N PHE A 136 3.85 3.57 6.17
CA PHE A 136 3.13 2.74 5.20
C PHE A 136 1.90 3.46 4.66
N TYR A 137 1.45 3.02 3.49
CA TYR A 137 0.19 3.45 2.91
C TYR A 137 -0.89 2.42 3.20
N ALA A 138 -1.96 2.84 3.84
CA ALA A 138 -3.12 2.01 4.10
C ALA A 138 -4.43 2.78 3.85
N GLY A 139 -5.53 2.05 3.79
CA GLY A 139 -6.87 2.60 3.78
C GLY A 139 -7.77 1.74 4.68
N PRO A 140 -8.67 2.36 5.45
CA PRO A 140 -9.64 1.60 6.22
C PRO A 140 -10.55 0.81 5.30
N ILE A 141 -10.99 -0.35 5.77
CA ILE A 141 -11.99 -1.19 5.10
C ILE A 141 -13.14 -1.48 6.06
N SER A 142 -14.33 -1.72 5.53
CA SER A 142 -15.41 -2.30 6.32
C SER A 142 -15.04 -3.76 6.66
N PRO A 143 -15.15 -4.20 7.93
CA PRO A 143 -14.91 -5.59 8.29
C PRO A 143 -15.94 -6.53 7.65
N VAL A 144 -17.12 -6.01 7.33
CA VAL A 144 -18.18 -6.75 6.65
C VAL A 144 -17.99 -6.59 5.14
N GLY A 145 -17.69 -7.70 4.45
CA GLY A 145 -17.48 -7.71 3.00
C GLY A 145 -16.15 -7.14 2.51
N HIS A 146 -15.25 -6.74 3.40
CA HIS A 146 -13.91 -6.23 3.08
C HIS A 146 -13.93 -5.11 2.01
N CYS A 147 -15.00 -4.32 1.98
CA CYS A 147 -15.15 -3.25 1.01
C CYS A 147 -14.56 -1.93 1.51
N ASN A 148 -14.13 -1.10 0.57
CA ASN A 148 -13.65 0.23 0.88
C ASN A 148 -14.85 1.17 1.16
N PRO A 149 -15.01 1.70 2.39
CA PRO A 149 -16.05 2.67 2.74
C PRO A 149 -15.72 4.08 2.22
N SER A 150 -15.12 4.18 1.04
CA SER A 150 -14.39 5.30 0.54
C SER A 150 -15.04 6.68 0.71
N PRO A 151 -16.30 6.98 0.44
CA PRO A 151 -16.77 8.34 0.65
C PRO A 151 -16.71 8.78 2.12
N LEU A 152 -17.11 7.92 3.05
CA LEU A 152 -17.10 8.21 4.49
C LEU A 152 -15.70 8.44 5.05
N MET A 153 -14.73 7.69 4.58
CA MET A 153 -13.35 7.79 5.08
C MET A 153 -12.62 9.04 4.56
N HIS A 154 -12.99 9.50 3.37
CA HIS A 154 -12.45 10.74 2.80
C HIS A 154 -13.11 11.99 3.38
N ALA A 155 -14.33 11.89 3.87
CA ALA A 155 -15.15 13.05 4.19
C ALA A 155 -14.77 13.69 5.50
N GLY A 156 -13.86 13.43 6.28
CA GLY A 156 -13.52 14.13 7.54
C GLY A 156 -14.70 14.34 8.51
N TYR A 157 -15.84 13.74 8.20
CA TYR A 157 -17.05 13.80 9.01
C TYR A 157 -17.01 12.72 10.09
N GLY A 158 -17.38 13.11 11.30
CA GLY A 158 -17.49 12.19 12.41
C GLY A 158 -16.22 12.05 13.25
N ILE A 159 -16.34 11.28 14.29
CA ILE A 159 -15.29 11.07 15.30
C ILE A 159 -14.87 9.60 15.23
N GLN A 160 -13.58 9.37 15.12
CA GLN A 160 -13.01 8.01 15.14
C GLN A 160 -12.68 7.60 16.57
N ILE A 161 -13.26 6.52 17.03
CA ILE A 161 -13.00 5.95 18.35
C ILE A 161 -12.47 4.51 18.25
N ASN A 162 -11.62 4.13 19.20
CA ASN A 162 -11.16 2.75 19.33
C ASN A 162 -12.22 1.88 20.06
N THR A 163 -11.92 0.60 20.26
CA THR A 163 -12.78 -0.33 20.96
C THR A 163 -13.01 -0.01 22.44
N ASP A 164 -12.16 0.86 23.02
CA ASP A 164 -12.31 1.35 24.40
C ASP A 164 -13.13 2.65 24.46
N GLY A 165 -13.72 3.09 23.35
CA GLY A 165 -14.51 4.31 23.24
C GLY A 165 -13.68 5.60 23.26
N ARG A 166 -12.37 5.53 23.08
CA ARG A 166 -11.48 6.67 23.11
C ARG A 166 -11.12 7.15 21.71
N ARG A 167 -11.17 8.46 21.51
CA ARG A 167 -10.64 9.11 20.29
C ARG A 167 -9.12 8.95 20.24
N PHE A 168 -8.56 8.59 19.09
CA PHE A 168 -7.13 8.25 18.95
C PHE A 168 -6.46 8.89 17.74
N VAL A 169 -7.21 9.55 16.86
CA VAL A 169 -6.68 10.13 15.62
C VAL A 169 -7.32 11.51 15.37
N GLN A 170 -6.66 12.34 14.60
CA GLN A 170 -7.20 13.61 14.10
C GLN A 170 -7.87 13.36 12.76
N GLU A 171 -9.18 13.33 12.73
CA GLU A 171 -9.96 12.87 11.58
C GLU A 171 -9.84 13.77 10.35
N HIS A 172 -9.47 15.04 10.54
CA HIS A 172 -9.29 16.00 9.43
C HIS A 172 -8.02 15.72 8.60
N LEU A 173 -7.06 14.96 9.11
CA LEU A 173 -5.82 14.64 8.39
C LEU A 173 -6.00 13.68 7.21
N GLY A 174 -7.11 12.97 7.16
CA GLY A 174 -7.47 12.16 6.01
C GLY A 174 -7.44 10.65 6.25
N GLN A 175 -7.63 9.89 5.15
CA GLN A 175 -7.82 8.44 5.26
C GLN A 175 -6.52 7.69 5.63
N ILE A 176 -5.38 8.18 5.18
CA ILE A 176 -4.09 7.49 5.40
C ILE A 176 -3.76 7.56 6.89
N GLU A 177 -3.83 8.73 7.48
CA GLU A 177 -3.58 8.97 8.89
C GLU A 177 -4.55 8.18 9.78
N LYS A 178 -5.83 8.10 9.38
CA LYS A 178 -6.82 7.25 10.05
C LYS A 178 -6.42 5.77 10.00
N ALA A 179 -6.01 5.30 8.83
CA ALA A 179 -5.60 3.90 8.67
C ALA A 179 -4.32 3.57 9.44
N VAL A 180 -3.33 4.47 9.41
CA VAL A 180 -2.10 4.35 10.22
C VAL A 180 -2.46 4.33 11.71
N GLY A 181 -3.31 5.25 12.16
CA GLY A 181 -3.78 5.28 13.54
C GLY A 181 -4.51 3.99 13.95
N ILE A 182 -5.38 3.46 13.09
CA ILE A 182 -6.07 2.19 13.36
C ILE A 182 -5.05 1.06 13.50
N ALA A 183 -4.09 0.94 12.59
CA ALA A 183 -3.11 -0.15 12.60
C ALA A 183 -2.14 -0.08 13.79
N SER A 184 -1.73 1.13 14.20
CA SER A 184 -0.69 1.32 15.21
C SER A 184 -1.24 1.51 16.62
N LEU A 185 -2.42 2.12 16.77
CA LEU A 185 -2.94 2.59 18.06
C LEU A 185 -4.19 1.85 18.54
N THR A 186 -4.76 0.93 17.73
CA THR A 186 -5.95 0.20 18.14
C THR A 186 -5.71 -1.30 18.23
N LYS A 187 -6.45 -1.94 19.15
CA LYS A 187 -6.46 -3.39 19.26
C LYS A 187 -7.20 -4.01 18.07
N ASN A 188 -6.67 -5.09 17.53
CA ASN A 188 -7.25 -5.84 16.41
C ASN A 188 -7.46 -5.03 15.11
N ASN A 189 -6.79 -3.89 14.95
CA ASN A 189 -7.00 -2.96 13.82
C ASN A 189 -8.47 -2.54 13.67
N MET A 190 -9.18 -2.36 14.78
CA MET A 190 -10.61 -2.04 14.78
C MET A 190 -10.87 -0.67 15.38
N SER A 191 -11.78 0.03 14.74
CA SER A 191 -12.29 1.33 15.21
C SER A 191 -13.72 1.53 14.74
N TYR A 192 -14.41 2.46 15.36
CA TYR A 192 -15.75 2.89 15.01
C TYR A 192 -15.70 4.34 14.54
N LEU A 193 -16.44 4.63 13.49
CA LEU A 193 -16.66 6.00 13.02
C LEU A 193 -18.07 6.42 13.44
N LEU A 194 -18.14 7.38 14.36
CA LEU A 194 -19.38 7.99 14.80
C LEU A 194 -19.72 9.17 13.88
N ILE A 195 -20.87 9.13 13.26
CA ILE A 195 -21.35 10.16 12.32
C ILE A 195 -22.68 10.68 12.80
N GLY A 196 -22.80 12.01 12.93
CA GLY A 196 -24.08 12.65 13.25
C GLY A 196 -25.05 12.54 12.05
N GLN A 197 -26.35 12.45 12.34
CA GLN A 197 -27.39 12.38 11.31
C GLN A 197 -27.36 13.58 10.35
N ASP A 198 -26.99 14.75 10.86
CA ASP A 198 -26.92 15.99 10.07
C ASP A 198 -25.72 16.05 9.12
N ALA A 199 -24.77 15.14 9.25
CA ALA A 199 -23.57 15.12 8.41
C ALA A 199 -23.87 14.87 6.93
N ASP A 200 -25.02 14.29 6.61
CA ASP A 200 -25.44 13.95 5.24
C ASP A 200 -26.30 15.04 4.58
N ALA A 201 -26.78 16.01 5.35
CA ALA A 201 -27.77 16.99 4.88
C ALA A 201 -27.35 17.78 3.64
N ASN A 202 -26.04 17.90 3.38
CA ASN A 202 -25.52 18.72 2.29
C ASN A 202 -24.84 17.93 1.15
N ASN A 203 -24.54 16.65 1.31
CA ASN A 203 -23.70 15.93 0.34
C ASN A 203 -24.16 14.52 -0.04
N ASN A 204 -25.19 13.97 0.55
CA ASN A 204 -25.70 12.60 0.33
C ASN A 204 -24.59 11.51 0.38
N ILE A 205 -23.50 11.77 1.10
CA ILE A 205 -22.35 10.87 1.16
C ILE A 205 -22.66 9.63 1.99
N LEU A 206 -23.35 9.85 3.13
CA LEU A 206 -23.74 8.78 4.03
C LEU A 206 -24.81 7.91 3.36
N SER A 207 -25.91 8.49 2.87
CA SER A 207 -26.99 7.76 2.20
C SER A 207 -26.52 6.99 0.97
N ASN A 208 -25.65 7.58 0.14
CA ASN A 208 -25.03 6.87 -0.98
C ASN A 208 -24.15 5.69 -0.54
N THR A 209 -23.44 5.84 0.57
CA THR A 209 -22.59 4.76 1.10
C THR A 209 -23.43 3.65 1.72
N LEU A 210 -24.46 3.98 2.48
CA LEU A 210 -25.40 3.02 3.05
C LEU A 210 -26.11 2.24 1.95
N THR A 211 -26.65 2.91 0.93
CA THR A 211 -27.26 2.27 -0.26
C THR A 211 -26.28 1.31 -0.96
N ARG A 212 -24.99 1.67 -1.03
CA ARG A 212 -23.96 0.78 -1.57
C ARG A 212 -23.74 -0.45 -0.69
N PHE A 213 -23.73 -0.28 0.63
CA PHE A 213 -23.57 -1.39 1.56
C PHE A 213 -24.77 -2.34 1.49
N GLU A 214 -25.98 -1.82 1.46
CA GLU A 214 -27.21 -2.60 1.27
C GLU A 214 -27.17 -3.42 -0.03
N LYS A 215 -26.76 -2.81 -1.16
CA LYS A 215 -26.58 -3.52 -2.45
C LYS A 215 -25.53 -4.64 -2.39
N LEU A 216 -24.58 -4.55 -1.47
CA LEU A 216 -23.59 -5.58 -1.20
C LEU A 216 -24.06 -6.61 -0.15
N GLY A 217 -25.33 -6.52 0.30
CA GLY A 217 -25.89 -7.41 1.32
C GLY A 217 -25.35 -7.16 2.72
N LEU A 218 -24.77 -5.99 2.98
CA LEU A 218 -24.22 -5.61 4.27
C LEU A 218 -25.32 -4.98 5.13
N LYS A 219 -25.48 -5.48 6.35
CA LYS A 219 -26.40 -4.85 7.31
C LYS A 219 -25.78 -3.56 7.84
N VAL A 220 -26.53 -2.50 7.76
CA VAL A 220 -26.20 -1.20 8.35
C VAL A 220 -27.03 -1.07 9.61
N ALA A 221 -26.38 -0.85 10.73
CA ALA A 221 -27.04 -0.62 12.03
C ALA A 221 -27.29 0.89 12.22
#